data_53d0c0f267ee5dba8f19b694a2fbb633
#
_entry.id   53d0c0f267ee5dba8f19b694a2fbb633
#
_cell.length_a   1.000
_cell.length_b   1.000
_cell.length_c   1.000
_cell.angle_alpha   90.00
_cell.angle_beta   90.00
_cell.angle_gamma   90.00
#
_symmetry.space_group_name_H-M   'P 1'
#
loop_
_entity.id
_entity.type
_entity.pdbx_description
1 polymer ?
#
loop_
_entity_poly.entity_id
_entity_poly.type
_entity_poly.pdbx_seq_one_letter_code
_entity_poly.pdbx_strand_id
1 'polypeptide(L)'
;MRFGCCVPAASAPLAAQMGYDYVEIPVADLCPDGPASDFEPARRAIGASGIPALAFNYLVPATLPVVGPAVDLVRLRHYLTVVTERAASLGGSVLVLGSGPSRRVPPTFSQLKAMDQFRAFACLVAEAADRHGMTVALEAINRTETNLLHTLDEAVEQARAIGLPAVGVLADAYHMHMESEPFWHLLVTDGLLRHVQVCDEGRSYPGSRSLDLWGFFIYLNHLGYSGTVSVECRWSSFAAEGRPALEFARAASSTSGALGFAP
;
A
#
# COMPACT_ATOMS: atom_id res chain seq x y z
N MET A 1 14.27 1.38 8.27
CA MET A 1 13.23 1.09 7.24
C MET A 1 13.68 -0.07 6.37
N ARG A 2 12.74 -0.87 5.83
CA ARG A 2 12.97 -1.91 4.81
C ARG A 2 12.44 -1.41 3.49
N PHE A 3 13.17 -1.64 2.40
CA PHE A 3 12.83 -1.12 1.07
C PHE A 3 12.36 -2.20 0.12
N GLY A 4 11.17 -2.03 -0.44
CA GLY A 4 10.57 -2.89 -1.45
C GLY A 4 10.22 -2.14 -2.73
N CYS A 5 9.68 -2.86 -3.69
CA CYS A 5 9.14 -2.28 -4.92
C CYS A 5 7.85 -2.99 -5.34
N CYS A 6 6.94 -2.21 -5.91
CA CYS A 6 5.69 -2.71 -6.47
C CYS A 6 5.98 -3.27 -7.87
N VAL A 7 5.96 -4.58 -7.97
CA VAL A 7 6.23 -5.34 -9.21
C VAL A 7 5.39 -6.63 -9.23
N PRO A 8 5.10 -7.21 -10.40
CA PRO A 8 4.56 -8.57 -10.46
C PRO A 8 5.49 -9.59 -9.79
N ALA A 9 4.93 -10.65 -9.20
CA ALA A 9 5.68 -11.70 -8.52
C ALA A 9 6.82 -12.30 -9.38
N ALA A 10 6.62 -12.40 -10.70
CA ALA A 10 7.63 -12.87 -11.64
C ALA A 10 8.91 -12.01 -11.65
N SER A 11 8.84 -10.75 -11.22
CA SER A 11 9.99 -9.83 -11.16
C SER A 11 10.76 -9.90 -9.84
N ALA A 12 10.29 -10.66 -8.85
CA ALA A 12 10.93 -10.75 -7.54
C ALA A 12 12.41 -11.20 -7.59
N PRO A 13 12.83 -12.17 -8.45
CA PRO A 13 14.24 -12.51 -8.57
C PRO A 13 15.12 -11.33 -9.03
N LEU A 14 14.60 -10.48 -9.93
CA LEU A 14 15.32 -9.29 -10.39
C LEU A 14 15.37 -8.23 -9.28
N ALA A 15 14.28 -8.03 -8.53
CA ALA A 15 14.26 -7.13 -7.37
C ALA A 15 15.31 -7.54 -6.31
N ALA A 16 15.40 -8.83 -6.02
CA ALA A 16 16.42 -9.37 -5.10
C ALA A 16 17.85 -9.08 -5.59
N GLN A 17 18.13 -9.28 -6.89
CA GLN A 17 19.44 -8.96 -7.50
C GLN A 17 19.78 -7.46 -7.43
N MET A 18 18.79 -6.59 -7.42
CA MET A 18 18.98 -5.15 -7.23
C MET A 18 19.22 -4.77 -5.77
N GLY A 19 18.95 -5.67 -4.82
CA GLY A 19 19.15 -5.47 -3.39
C GLY A 19 17.91 -4.98 -2.64
N TYR A 20 16.70 -5.12 -3.19
CA TYR A 20 15.47 -4.87 -2.44
C TYR A 20 15.31 -5.88 -1.31
N ASP A 21 14.74 -5.44 -0.19
CA ASP A 21 14.54 -6.28 1.00
C ASP A 21 13.28 -7.16 0.89
N TYR A 22 12.33 -6.77 0.05
CA TYR A 22 11.07 -7.45 -0.22
C TYR A 22 10.44 -6.96 -1.54
N VAL A 23 9.40 -7.61 -1.99
CA VAL A 23 8.51 -7.08 -3.04
C VAL A 23 7.12 -6.82 -2.48
N GLU A 24 6.45 -5.82 -3.04
CA GLU A 24 5.02 -5.61 -2.96
C GLU A 24 4.41 -6.07 -4.27
N ILE A 25 3.45 -6.99 -4.21
CA ILE A 25 2.84 -7.56 -5.41
C ILE A 25 1.35 -7.28 -5.48
N PRO A 26 0.78 -7.13 -6.68
CA PRO A 26 -0.66 -7.00 -6.82
C PRO A 26 -1.35 -8.29 -6.35
N VAL A 27 -2.48 -8.14 -5.63
CA VAL A 27 -3.28 -9.30 -5.17
C VAL A 27 -3.74 -10.18 -6.34
N ALA A 28 -3.83 -9.63 -7.54
CA ALA A 28 -4.13 -10.41 -8.74
C ALA A 28 -3.14 -11.58 -8.98
N ASP A 29 -1.88 -11.44 -8.59
CA ASP A 29 -0.86 -12.50 -8.69
C ASP A 29 -1.12 -13.66 -7.72
N LEU A 30 -1.94 -13.45 -6.70
CA LEU A 30 -2.42 -14.49 -5.82
C LEU A 30 -3.54 -15.34 -6.44
N CYS A 31 -4.12 -14.90 -7.58
CA CYS A 31 -5.21 -15.58 -8.28
C CYS A 31 -6.40 -15.99 -7.37
N PRO A 32 -6.98 -15.07 -6.56
CA PRO A 32 -7.92 -15.44 -5.50
C PRO A 32 -9.25 -16.04 -6.00
N ASP A 33 -9.64 -15.74 -7.22
CA ASP A 33 -10.83 -16.32 -7.88
C ASP A 33 -10.51 -17.62 -8.63
N GLY A 34 -9.24 -18.04 -8.70
CA GLY A 34 -8.77 -19.21 -9.44
C GLY A 34 -8.35 -20.38 -8.54
N PRO A 35 -8.15 -21.58 -9.14
CA PRO A 35 -7.66 -22.73 -8.42
C PRO A 35 -6.24 -22.48 -7.87
N ALA A 36 -5.81 -23.31 -6.92
CA ALA A 36 -4.48 -23.19 -6.32
C ALA A 36 -3.33 -23.31 -7.32
N SER A 37 -3.54 -24.05 -8.43
CA SER A 37 -2.57 -24.19 -9.51
C SER A 37 -2.18 -22.87 -10.17
N ASP A 38 -3.11 -21.90 -10.23
CA ASP A 38 -2.88 -20.59 -10.87
C ASP A 38 -1.99 -19.68 -10.00
N PHE A 39 -1.94 -19.94 -8.70
CA PHE A 39 -1.05 -19.25 -7.76
C PHE A 39 0.39 -19.80 -7.78
N GLU A 40 0.61 -21.04 -8.21
CA GLU A 40 1.93 -21.70 -8.18
C GLU A 40 3.06 -20.93 -8.91
N PRO A 41 2.83 -20.22 -10.04
CA PRO A 41 3.88 -19.42 -10.67
C PRO A 41 4.39 -18.32 -9.75
N ALA A 42 3.49 -17.58 -9.07
CA ALA A 42 3.87 -16.52 -8.13
C ALA A 42 4.63 -17.11 -6.93
N ARG A 43 4.13 -18.20 -6.35
CA ARG A 43 4.77 -18.90 -5.23
C ARG A 43 6.20 -19.34 -5.56
N ARG A 44 6.41 -19.91 -6.76
CA ARG A 44 7.76 -20.30 -7.22
C ARG A 44 8.69 -19.13 -7.44
N ALA A 45 8.17 -18.03 -8.05
CA ALA A 45 8.98 -16.84 -8.30
C ALA A 45 9.45 -16.18 -7.01
N ILE A 46 8.57 -16.04 -6.02
CA ILE A 46 8.92 -15.51 -4.70
C ILE A 46 9.89 -16.46 -3.98
N GLY A 47 9.63 -17.77 -3.97
CA GLY A 47 10.54 -18.74 -3.36
C GLY A 47 11.95 -18.73 -3.98
N ALA A 48 12.05 -18.58 -5.30
CA ALA A 48 13.33 -18.51 -6.01
C ALA A 48 14.08 -17.18 -5.81
N SER A 49 13.38 -16.11 -5.44
CA SER A 49 13.98 -14.79 -5.26
C SER A 49 14.83 -14.67 -3.99
N GLY A 50 14.52 -15.44 -2.96
CA GLY A 50 15.14 -15.34 -1.64
C GLY A 50 14.67 -14.13 -0.80
N ILE A 51 13.75 -13.31 -1.31
CA ILE A 51 13.10 -12.21 -0.58
C ILE A 51 11.59 -12.45 -0.48
N PRO A 52 10.93 -12.05 0.63
CA PRO A 52 9.49 -12.24 0.80
C PRO A 52 8.67 -11.26 -0.04
N ALA A 53 7.39 -11.61 -0.30
CA ALA A 53 6.37 -10.64 -0.66
C ALA A 53 5.69 -10.15 0.63
N LEU A 54 6.12 -8.98 1.15
CA LEU A 54 5.63 -8.48 2.44
C LEU A 54 4.33 -7.69 2.33
N ALA A 55 4.13 -6.96 1.24
CA ALA A 55 2.98 -6.11 1.05
C ALA A 55 2.21 -6.50 -0.22
N PHE A 56 0.91 -6.25 -0.20
CA PHE A 56 -0.02 -6.64 -1.28
C PHE A 56 -0.94 -5.49 -1.61
N ASN A 57 -0.76 -4.90 -2.78
CA ASN A 57 -1.57 -3.79 -3.28
C ASN A 57 -2.72 -4.26 -4.19
N TYR A 58 -3.55 -3.30 -4.64
CA TYR A 58 -4.74 -3.60 -5.45
C TYR A 58 -5.59 -4.71 -4.83
N LEU A 59 -5.84 -4.62 -3.52
CA LEU A 59 -6.46 -5.67 -2.71
C LEU A 59 -7.73 -6.25 -3.33
N VAL A 60 -8.57 -5.40 -3.95
CA VAL A 60 -9.86 -5.81 -4.50
C VAL A 60 -10.00 -5.33 -5.94
N PRO A 61 -10.38 -6.20 -6.90
CA PRO A 61 -10.59 -5.79 -8.28
C PRO A 61 -11.84 -4.92 -8.44
N ALA A 62 -11.88 -4.10 -9.49
CA ALA A 62 -13.03 -3.24 -9.79
C ALA A 62 -14.37 -3.99 -9.95
N THR A 63 -14.30 -5.27 -10.33
CA THR A 63 -15.45 -6.15 -10.49
C THR A 63 -16.08 -6.64 -9.18
N LEU A 64 -15.44 -6.33 -8.05
CA LEU A 64 -15.89 -6.69 -6.71
C LEU A 64 -16.03 -5.40 -5.87
N PRO A 65 -17.15 -4.67 -5.98
CA PRO A 65 -17.33 -3.40 -5.29
C PRO A 65 -17.41 -3.59 -3.77
N VAL A 66 -16.78 -2.68 -3.04
CA VAL A 66 -16.80 -2.64 -1.57
C VAL A 66 -17.73 -1.56 -1.02
N VAL A 67 -18.26 -0.69 -1.91
CA VAL A 67 -19.28 0.32 -1.60
C VAL A 67 -20.37 0.34 -2.65
N GLY A 68 -21.54 0.85 -2.28
CA GLY A 68 -22.68 0.95 -3.17
C GLY A 68 -23.69 -0.21 -3.04
N PRO A 69 -24.71 -0.27 -3.90
CA PRO A 69 -25.80 -1.23 -3.77
C PRO A 69 -25.43 -2.67 -4.19
N ALA A 70 -24.30 -2.85 -4.88
CA ALA A 70 -23.85 -4.13 -5.42
C ALA A 70 -22.82 -4.85 -4.53
N VAL A 71 -22.66 -4.43 -3.29
CA VAL A 71 -21.73 -5.06 -2.33
C VAL A 71 -22.22 -6.47 -1.99
N ASP A 72 -21.37 -7.46 -2.23
CA ASP A 72 -21.60 -8.87 -1.88
C ASP A 72 -20.65 -9.32 -0.76
N LEU A 73 -21.12 -9.26 0.47
CA LEU A 73 -20.33 -9.60 1.64
C LEU A 73 -19.92 -11.08 1.70
N VAL A 74 -20.71 -11.98 1.14
CA VAL A 74 -20.39 -13.42 1.12
C VAL A 74 -19.22 -13.66 0.19
N ARG A 75 -19.28 -13.10 -1.01
CA ARG A 75 -18.19 -13.18 -1.99
C ARG A 75 -16.91 -12.49 -1.48
N LEU A 76 -17.03 -11.31 -0.86
CA LEU A 76 -15.91 -10.59 -0.27
C LEU A 76 -15.21 -11.41 0.82
N ARG A 77 -15.96 -12.06 1.73
CA ARG A 77 -15.39 -12.92 2.77
C ARG A 77 -14.62 -14.10 2.18
N HIS A 78 -15.20 -14.79 1.21
CA HIS A 78 -14.53 -15.90 0.53
C HIS A 78 -13.24 -15.45 -0.16
N TYR A 79 -13.32 -14.35 -0.91
CA TYR A 79 -12.19 -13.73 -1.59
C TYR A 79 -11.04 -13.42 -0.61
N LEU A 80 -11.36 -12.74 0.50
CA LEU A 80 -10.38 -12.36 1.52
C LEU A 80 -9.73 -13.56 2.19
N THR A 81 -10.47 -14.66 2.43
CA THR A 81 -9.91 -15.90 2.97
C THR A 81 -8.78 -16.41 2.07
N VAL A 82 -9.02 -16.52 0.76
CA VAL A 82 -8.01 -17.00 -0.19
C VAL A 82 -6.85 -16.02 -0.30
N VAL A 83 -7.12 -14.70 -0.35
CA VAL A 83 -6.08 -13.66 -0.40
C VAL A 83 -5.15 -13.77 0.81
N THR A 84 -5.70 -13.81 2.02
CA THR A 84 -4.87 -13.80 3.25
C THR A 84 -4.08 -15.09 3.42
N GLU A 85 -4.65 -16.25 3.10
CA GLU A 85 -3.95 -17.55 3.12
C GLU A 85 -2.76 -17.56 2.14
N ARG A 86 -2.99 -17.13 0.88
CA ARG A 86 -1.94 -17.10 -0.15
C ARG A 86 -0.89 -16.04 0.15
N ALA A 87 -1.29 -14.84 0.60
CA ALA A 87 -0.36 -13.78 1.00
C ALA A 87 0.53 -14.23 2.18
N ALA A 88 -0.05 -14.83 3.21
CA ALA A 88 0.68 -15.35 4.37
C ALA A 88 1.73 -16.41 3.95
N SER A 89 1.39 -17.27 3.00
CA SER A 89 2.32 -18.29 2.49
C SER A 89 3.54 -17.74 1.76
N LEU A 90 3.49 -16.46 1.35
CA LEU A 90 4.61 -15.72 0.72
C LEU A 90 5.38 -14.84 1.71
N GLY A 91 5.04 -14.86 3.01
CA GLY A 91 5.64 -14.03 4.04
C GLY A 91 4.94 -12.68 4.23
N GLY A 92 3.67 -12.56 3.81
CA GLY A 92 2.88 -11.35 3.87
C GLY A 92 2.73 -10.78 5.27
N SER A 93 2.82 -9.47 5.38
CA SER A 93 2.64 -8.73 6.63
C SER A 93 1.70 -7.53 6.50
N VAL A 94 1.50 -7.01 5.29
CA VAL A 94 0.67 -5.83 5.05
C VAL A 94 -0.27 -6.03 3.85
N LEU A 95 -1.56 -5.78 4.07
CA LEU A 95 -2.56 -5.65 3.01
C LEU A 95 -2.85 -4.17 2.78
N VAL A 96 -2.61 -3.68 1.57
CA VAL A 96 -2.87 -2.28 1.19
C VAL A 96 -4.32 -2.14 0.73
N LEU A 97 -5.13 -1.47 1.54
CA LEU A 97 -6.53 -1.16 1.21
C LEU A 97 -6.64 0.19 0.50
N GLY A 98 -6.17 0.21 -0.73
CA GLY A 98 -6.34 1.31 -1.68
C GLY A 98 -7.51 1.03 -2.62
N SER A 99 -7.28 0.30 -3.70
CA SER A 99 -8.30 -0.22 -4.62
C SER A 99 -9.35 0.80 -5.08
N GLY A 100 -8.90 1.97 -5.57
CA GLY A 100 -9.75 3.10 -5.93
C GLY A 100 -11.02 2.75 -6.74
N PRO A 101 -10.92 1.93 -7.80
CA PRO A 101 -12.10 1.56 -8.61
C PRO A 101 -13.17 0.77 -7.83
N SER A 102 -12.79 -0.15 -6.93
CA SER A 102 -13.75 -0.99 -6.17
C SER A 102 -14.48 -0.21 -5.09
N ARG A 103 -13.90 0.91 -4.59
CA ARG A 103 -14.50 1.80 -3.60
C ARG A 103 -15.11 3.06 -4.20
N ARG A 104 -15.25 3.14 -5.54
CA ARG A 104 -15.88 4.28 -6.19
C ARG A 104 -17.36 4.34 -5.87
N VAL A 105 -17.79 5.42 -5.23
CA VAL A 105 -19.19 5.65 -4.85
C VAL A 105 -20.01 5.95 -6.11
N PRO A 106 -21.10 5.19 -6.38
CA PRO A 106 -21.97 5.48 -7.51
C PRO A 106 -22.65 6.86 -7.39
N PRO A 107 -22.95 7.56 -8.50
CA PRO A 107 -23.46 8.94 -8.48
C PRO A 107 -24.70 9.18 -7.64
N THR A 108 -25.58 8.18 -7.51
CA THR A 108 -26.83 8.27 -6.75
C THR A 108 -26.75 7.67 -5.35
N PHE A 109 -25.56 7.21 -4.93
CA PHE A 109 -25.37 6.59 -3.62
C PHE A 109 -24.85 7.59 -2.58
N SER A 110 -25.30 7.45 -1.34
CA SER A 110 -24.89 8.33 -0.26
C SER A 110 -23.41 8.15 0.09
N GLN A 111 -22.64 9.24 0.13
CA GLN A 111 -21.24 9.22 0.58
C GLN A 111 -21.08 8.70 2.02
N LEU A 112 -21.99 9.08 2.92
CA LEU A 112 -22.00 8.60 4.31
C LEU A 112 -22.17 7.09 4.38
N LYS A 113 -23.17 6.55 3.65
CA LYS A 113 -23.39 5.10 3.58
C LYS A 113 -22.20 4.37 2.93
N ALA A 114 -21.58 4.97 1.92
CA ALA A 114 -20.40 4.42 1.29
C ALA A 114 -19.22 4.35 2.28
N MET A 115 -19.03 5.39 3.09
CA MET A 115 -17.99 5.39 4.12
C MET A 115 -18.25 4.34 5.20
N ASP A 116 -19.51 4.16 5.61
CA ASP A 116 -19.88 3.11 6.57
C ASP A 116 -19.62 1.70 5.98
N GLN A 117 -19.93 1.49 4.70
CA GLN A 117 -19.62 0.24 4.00
C GLN A 117 -18.11 0.02 3.88
N PHE A 118 -17.35 1.07 3.59
CA PHE A 118 -15.89 1.01 3.53
C PHE A 118 -15.27 0.62 4.88
N ARG A 119 -15.74 1.22 5.99
CA ARG A 119 -15.32 0.85 7.35
C ARG A 119 -15.66 -0.61 7.66
N ALA A 120 -16.88 -1.04 7.34
CA ALA A 120 -17.30 -2.43 7.53
C ALA A 120 -16.43 -3.40 6.71
N PHE A 121 -16.09 -3.03 5.47
CA PHE A 121 -15.16 -3.80 4.65
C PHE A 121 -13.75 -3.85 5.26
N ALA A 122 -13.22 -2.72 5.73
CA ALA A 122 -11.92 -2.68 6.40
C ALA A 122 -11.88 -3.58 7.65
N CYS A 123 -12.98 -3.66 8.41
CA CYS A 123 -13.11 -4.62 9.52
C CYS A 123 -13.05 -6.07 9.03
N LEU A 124 -13.70 -6.40 7.90
CA LEU A 124 -13.62 -7.75 7.32
C LEU A 124 -12.21 -8.11 6.87
N VAL A 125 -11.49 -7.15 6.26
CA VAL A 125 -10.09 -7.34 5.87
C VAL A 125 -9.23 -7.57 7.11
N ALA A 126 -9.42 -6.76 8.17
CA ALA A 126 -8.68 -6.88 9.42
C ALA A 126 -8.93 -8.24 10.10
N GLU A 127 -10.18 -8.71 10.14
CA GLU A 127 -10.53 -10.02 10.67
C GLU A 127 -9.84 -11.17 9.92
N ALA A 128 -9.77 -11.08 8.59
CA ALA A 128 -9.10 -12.07 7.78
C ALA A 128 -7.57 -12.02 7.94
N ALA A 129 -7.00 -10.81 7.98
CA ALA A 129 -5.57 -10.54 8.13
C ALA A 129 -5.02 -10.99 9.50
N ASP A 130 -5.76 -10.72 10.58
CA ASP A 130 -5.35 -11.02 11.97
C ASP A 130 -5.09 -12.51 12.19
N ARG A 131 -5.83 -13.38 11.53
CA ARG A 131 -5.63 -14.84 11.57
C ARG A 131 -4.24 -15.28 11.12
N HIS A 132 -3.55 -14.42 10.38
CA HIS A 132 -2.22 -14.66 9.81
C HIS A 132 -1.18 -13.66 10.34
N GLY A 133 -1.52 -12.85 11.35
CA GLY A 133 -0.64 -11.84 11.91
C GLY A 133 -0.29 -10.70 10.96
N MET A 134 -1.15 -10.44 9.93
CA MET A 134 -0.98 -9.35 9.00
C MET A 134 -1.74 -8.10 9.45
N THR A 135 -1.30 -6.94 8.97
CA THR A 135 -1.95 -5.64 9.19
C THR A 135 -2.62 -5.13 7.92
N VAL A 136 -3.56 -4.20 8.09
CA VAL A 136 -4.26 -3.51 7.01
C VAL A 136 -3.85 -2.05 7.02
N ALA A 137 -3.37 -1.56 5.90
CA ALA A 137 -2.99 -0.18 5.70
C ALA A 137 -4.03 0.53 4.81
N LEU A 138 -4.84 1.42 5.40
CA LEU A 138 -5.80 2.22 4.66
C LEU A 138 -5.04 3.25 3.82
N GLU A 139 -5.24 3.23 2.53
CA GLU A 139 -4.61 4.16 1.60
C GLU A 139 -5.59 5.25 1.16
N ALA A 140 -5.21 6.51 1.41
CA ALA A 140 -5.84 7.66 0.78
C ALA A 140 -5.39 7.74 -0.68
N ILE A 141 -6.35 7.90 -1.61
CA ILE A 141 -6.09 7.98 -3.05
C ILE A 141 -6.65 9.29 -3.59
N ASN A 142 -5.86 10.01 -4.37
CA ASN A 142 -6.21 11.32 -4.91
C ASN A 142 -7.56 11.33 -5.67
N ARG A 143 -8.20 12.51 -5.75
CA ARG A 143 -9.54 12.71 -6.31
C ARG A 143 -9.65 12.40 -7.80
N THR A 144 -8.56 12.33 -8.52
CA THR A 144 -8.59 11.94 -9.94
C THR A 144 -8.83 10.43 -10.12
N GLU A 145 -8.46 9.62 -9.12
CA GLU A 145 -8.52 8.16 -9.20
C GLU A 145 -9.71 7.55 -8.45
N THR A 146 -10.20 8.20 -7.38
CA THR A 146 -11.39 7.77 -6.64
C THR A 146 -12.23 8.95 -6.17
N ASN A 147 -13.39 8.71 -5.57
CA ASN A 147 -14.25 9.72 -4.96
C ASN A 147 -14.59 9.40 -3.49
N LEU A 148 -13.73 8.63 -2.85
CA LEU A 148 -13.85 8.27 -1.43
C LEU A 148 -12.45 8.15 -0.80
N LEU A 149 -12.22 8.89 0.31
CA LEU A 149 -10.98 8.86 1.10
C LEU A 149 -9.74 9.37 0.32
N HIS A 150 -9.41 10.64 0.49
CA HIS A 150 -8.47 11.34 -0.38
C HIS A 150 -7.19 11.80 0.30
N THR A 151 -7.25 12.10 1.62
CA THR A 151 -6.10 12.61 2.36
C THR A 151 -5.67 11.67 3.48
N LEU A 152 -4.41 11.80 3.89
CA LEU A 152 -3.89 11.03 5.01
C LEU A 152 -4.67 11.31 6.30
N ASP A 153 -5.08 12.58 6.52
CA ASP A 153 -5.93 12.96 7.65
C ASP A 153 -7.25 12.19 7.64
N GLU A 154 -7.92 12.11 6.48
CA GLU A 154 -9.14 11.33 6.33
C GLU A 154 -8.90 9.84 6.64
N ALA A 155 -7.78 9.27 6.17
CA ALA A 155 -7.44 7.86 6.43
C ALA A 155 -7.18 7.60 7.92
N VAL A 156 -6.48 8.50 8.60
CA VAL A 156 -6.24 8.44 10.06
C VAL A 156 -7.56 8.52 10.83
N GLU A 157 -8.47 9.41 10.44
CA GLU A 157 -9.81 9.48 11.03
C GLU A 157 -10.55 8.14 10.91
N GLN A 158 -10.52 7.53 9.71
CA GLN A 158 -11.17 6.23 9.51
C GLN A 158 -10.51 5.10 10.31
N ALA A 159 -9.18 5.05 10.35
CA ALA A 159 -8.46 4.05 11.15
C ALA A 159 -8.80 4.16 12.65
N ARG A 160 -8.86 5.39 13.18
CA ARG A 160 -9.28 5.65 14.56
C ARG A 160 -10.74 5.27 14.81
N ALA A 161 -11.64 5.59 13.87
CA ALA A 161 -13.05 5.21 13.97
C ALA A 161 -13.27 3.69 13.95
N ILE A 162 -12.46 2.95 13.19
CA ILE A 162 -12.46 1.48 13.16
C ILE A 162 -11.92 0.92 14.48
N GLY A 163 -10.85 1.48 15.04
CA GLY A 163 -10.33 1.18 16.36
C GLY A 163 -9.73 -0.23 16.53
N LEU A 164 -9.42 -0.93 15.43
CA LEU A 164 -8.79 -2.26 15.47
C LEU A 164 -7.27 -2.16 15.41
N PRO A 165 -6.50 -2.85 16.28
CA PRO A 165 -5.03 -2.78 16.29
C PRO A 165 -4.38 -3.18 14.97
N ALA A 166 -5.00 -4.10 14.23
CA ALA A 166 -4.52 -4.54 12.92
C ALA A 166 -4.70 -3.48 11.82
N VAL A 167 -5.55 -2.45 12.04
CA VAL A 167 -5.82 -1.40 11.05
C VAL A 167 -4.96 -0.17 11.35
N GLY A 168 -4.29 0.30 10.33
CA GLY A 168 -3.60 1.59 10.34
C GLY A 168 -3.69 2.23 8.97
N VAL A 169 -2.76 3.10 8.65
CA VAL A 169 -2.76 3.88 7.41
C VAL A 169 -1.51 3.62 6.57
N LEU A 170 -1.63 3.88 5.29
CA LEU A 170 -0.55 4.00 4.34
C LEU A 170 -0.39 5.46 3.95
N ALA A 171 0.83 5.95 3.95
CA ALA A 171 1.19 7.24 3.38
C ALA A 171 1.85 7.02 2.01
N ASP A 172 1.21 7.49 0.96
CA ASP A 172 1.76 7.53 -0.40
C ASP A 172 2.15 8.96 -0.75
N ALA A 173 3.44 9.19 -0.98
CA ALA A 173 3.98 10.51 -1.29
C ALA A 173 3.36 11.13 -2.56
N TYR A 174 3.03 10.30 -3.57
CA TYR A 174 2.41 10.77 -4.80
C TYR A 174 0.96 11.22 -4.57
N HIS A 175 0.17 10.44 -3.83
CA HIS A 175 -1.22 10.82 -3.53
C HIS A 175 -1.29 12.06 -2.66
N MET A 176 -0.41 12.20 -1.66
CA MET A 176 -0.29 13.43 -0.86
C MET A 176 0.06 14.63 -1.76
N HIS A 177 1.03 14.48 -2.66
CA HIS A 177 1.40 15.54 -3.62
C HIS A 177 0.21 15.94 -4.52
N MET A 178 -0.52 14.98 -5.08
CA MET A 178 -1.68 15.22 -5.95
C MET A 178 -2.83 15.96 -5.25
N GLU A 179 -2.98 15.77 -3.94
CA GLU A 179 -3.96 16.48 -3.10
C GLU A 179 -3.40 17.78 -2.50
N SER A 180 -2.16 18.15 -2.85
CA SER A 180 -1.45 19.29 -2.23
C SER A 180 -1.36 19.18 -0.70
N GLU A 181 -1.35 17.95 -0.20
CA GLU A 181 -1.21 17.63 1.21
C GLU A 181 0.28 17.72 1.60
N PRO A 182 0.66 18.62 2.51
CA PRO A 182 2.06 18.81 2.84
C PRO A 182 2.60 17.61 3.63
N PHE A 183 3.85 17.22 3.40
CA PHE A 183 4.44 16.03 4.00
C PHE A 183 4.56 16.06 5.53
N TRP A 184 4.48 17.25 6.17
CA TRP A 184 4.39 17.32 7.63
C TRP A 184 3.09 16.70 8.19
N HIS A 185 2.04 16.47 7.35
CA HIS A 185 0.85 15.70 7.74
C HIS A 185 1.17 14.25 8.11
N LEU A 186 2.33 13.71 7.74
CA LEU A 186 2.79 12.43 8.27
C LEU A 186 2.74 12.37 9.80
N LEU A 187 2.93 13.51 10.48
CA LEU A 187 2.91 13.60 11.95
C LEU A 187 1.54 13.26 12.56
N VAL A 188 0.44 13.39 11.82
CA VAL A 188 -0.91 13.07 12.33
C VAL A 188 -1.14 11.56 12.48
N THR A 189 -0.27 10.74 11.89
CA THR A 189 -0.41 9.27 11.90
C THR A 189 -0.24 8.66 13.30
N ASP A 190 0.58 9.26 14.16
CA ASP A 190 0.71 8.96 15.60
C ASP A 190 0.64 7.44 15.90
N GLY A 191 1.61 6.69 15.40
CA GLY A 191 1.71 5.24 15.59
C GLY A 191 0.76 4.39 14.72
N LEU A 192 -0.09 4.99 13.88
CA LEU A 192 -0.97 4.28 12.95
C LEU A 192 -0.32 3.96 11.60
N LEU A 193 0.85 4.51 11.28
CA LEU A 193 1.52 4.29 10.00
C LEU A 193 2.01 2.83 9.89
N ARG A 194 1.42 2.06 8.97
CA ARG A 194 1.76 0.64 8.75
C ARG A 194 2.63 0.42 7.53
N HIS A 195 2.46 1.28 6.52
CA HIS A 195 3.16 1.14 5.25
C HIS A 195 3.38 2.50 4.61
N VAL A 196 4.37 2.59 3.72
CA VAL A 196 4.70 3.80 2.96
C VAL A 196 4.93 3.42 1.51
N GLN A 197 4.40 4.25 0.61
CA GLN A 197 4.68 4.15 -0.81
C GLN A 197 5.28 5.45 -1.33
N VAL A 198 6.24 5.34 -2.25
CA VAL A 198 6.93 6.48 -2.83
C VAL A 198 7.09 6.31 -4.34
N CYS A 199 6.83 7.38 -5.07
CA CYS A 199 7.30 7.57 -6.43
C CYS A 199 7.49 9.08 -6.67
N ASP A 200 8.03 9.43 -7.81
CA ASP A 200 8.22 10.82 -8.20
C ASP A 200 7.04 11.34 -9.04
N GLU A 201 7.06 12.59 -9.44
CA GLU A 201 6.01 13.21 -10.24
C GLU A 201 5.66 12.37 -11.48
N GLY A 202 4.36 12.33 -11.79
CA GLY A 202 3.84 11.52 -12.89
C GLY A 202 3.98 10.01 -12.72
N ARG A 203 4.14 9.55 -11.48
CA ARG A 203 4.41 8.15 -11.12
C ARG A 203 5.71 7.62 -11.74
N SER A 204 6.73 8.46 -11.93
CA SER A 204 8.07 8.03 -12.31
C SER A 204 8.86 7.50 -11.11
N TYR A 205 10.00 6.85 -11.34
CA TYR A 205 10.78 6.30 -10.24
C TYR A 205 11.42 7.39 -9.36
N PRO A 206 11.57 7.19 -8.04
CA PRO A 206 12.14 8.16 -7.12
C PRO A 206 13.51 8.69 -7.56
N GLY A 207 13.66 10.03 -7.53
CA GLY A 207 14.87 10.74 -7.95
C GLY A 207 14.97 11.02 -9.43
N SER A 208 13.94 10.72 -10.22
CA SER A 208 13.91 11.00 -11.67
C SER A 208 13.24 12.33 -12.02
N ARG A 209 12.56 12.96 -11.07
CA ARG A 209 11.82 14.21 -11.24
C ARG A 209 12.07 15.14 -10.03
N SER A 210 11.09 15.98 -9.69
CA SER A 210 11.26 17.09 -8.75
C SER A 210 10.42 17.02 -7.50
N LEU A 211 9.70 15.92 -7.24
CA LEU A 211 8.98 15.76 -5.98
C LEU A 211 9.97 15.73 -4.80
N ASP A 212 9.71 16.54 -3.77
CA ASP A 212 10.59 16.64 -2.60
C ASP A 212 10.51 15.40 -1.70
N LEU A 213 10.97 14.26 -2.24
CA LEU A 213 11.04 13.03 -1.46
C LEU A 213 12.07 13.09 -0.32
N TRP A 214 13.07 13.98 -0.40
CA TRP A 214 13.98 14.22 0.73
C TRP A 214 13.23 14.77 1.94
N GLY A 215 12.39 15.80 1.73
CA GLY A 215 11.50 16.32 2.76
C GLY A 215 10.54 15.27 3.31
N PHE A 216 9.98 14.41 2.45
CA PHE A 216 9.12 13.31 2.88
C PHE A 216 9.85 12.34 3.84
N PHE A 217 11.07 11.90 3.51
CA PHE A 217 11.86 11.01 4.36
C PHE A 217 12.33 11.67 5.65
N ILE A 218 12.55 13.00 5.68
CA ILE A 218 12.86 13.73 6.91
C ILE A 218 11.71 13.59 7.92
N TYR A 219 10.44 13.72 7.50
CA TYR A 219 9.29 13.52 8.40
C TYR A 219 9.13 12.07 8.84
N LEU A 220 9.38 11.08 7.97
CA LEU A 220 9.40 9.67 8.38
C LEU A 220 10.46 9.39 9.45
N ASN A 221 11.66 9.96 9.29
CA ASN A 221 12.73 9.84 10.28
C ASN A 221 12.36 10.53 11.59
N HIS A 222 11.73 11.71 11.53
CA HIS A 222 11.24 12.41 12.72
C HIS A 222 10.19 11.61 13.49
N LEU A 223 9.31 10.89 12.79
CA LEU A 223 8.36 9.95 13.40
C LEU A 223 9.02 8.70 14.00
N GLY A 224 10.32 8.49 13.78
CA GLY A 224 10.98 7.23 14.12
C GLY A 224 10.46 6.03 13.32
N TYR A 225 9.89 6.27 12.14
CA TYR A 225 9.34 5.19 11.31
C TYR A 225 10.44 4.22 10.87
N SER A 226 10.27 2.95 11.18
CA SER A 226 11.22 1.88 10.86
C SER A 226 10.58 0.74 10.03
N GLY A 227 9.35 0.92 9.57
CA GLY A 227 8.57 -0.06 8.83
C GLY A 227 9.01 -0.24 7.37
N THR A 228 8.06 -0.58 6.53
CA THR A 228 8.25 -0.91 5.10
C THR A 228 7.96 0.28 4.20
N VAL A 229 8.83 0.51 3.21
CA VAL A 229 8.71 1.54 2.18
C VAL A 229 8.79 0.86 0.82
N SER A 230 7.76 0.97 0.00
CA SER A 230 7.73 0.44 -1.37
C SER A 230 7.88 1.55 -2.41
N VAL A 231 8.69 1.32 -3.42
CA VAL A 231 8.66 2.13 -4.64
C VAL A 231 7.47 1.69 -5.49
N GLU A 232 6.42 2.52 -5.55
CA GLU A 232 5.23 2.29 -6.34
C GLU A 232 5.15 3.25 -7.52
N CYS A 233 5.85 2.94 -8.59
CA CYS A 233 5.89 3.78 -9.78
C CYS A 233 5.48 3.03 -11.05
N ARG A 234 5.30 3.77 -12.13
CA ARG A 234 5.12 3.20 -13.47
C ARG A 234 6.49 2.98 -14.09
N TRP A 235 6.99 1.76 -13.96
CA TRP A 235 8.27 1.39 -14.55
C TRP A 235 8.22 1.47 -16.09
N SER A 236 9.06 2.29 -16.70
CA SER A 236 9.31 2.20 -18.14
C SER A 236 10.20 1.00 -18.44
N SER A 237 11.17 0.75 -17.56
CA SER A 237 12.00 -0.45 -17.54
C SER A 237 12.46 -0.74 -16.11
N PHE A 238 11.83 -1.70 -15.46
CA PHE A 238 12.25 -2.08 -14.10
C PHE A 238 13.74 -2.48 -14.05
N ALA A 239 14.24 -3.16 -15.11
CA ALA A 239 15.64 -3.55 -15.18
C ALA A 239 16.62 -2.36 -15.18
N ALA A 240 16.22 -1.23 -15.76
CA ALA A 240 17.06 -0.01 -15.79
C ALA A 240 16.82 0.92 -14.60
N GLU A 241 15.60 1.01 -14.11
CA GLU A 241 15.15 2.03 -13.16
C GLU A 241 15.14 1.53 -11.71
N GLY A 242 14.99 0.22 -11.49
CA GLY A 242 14.78 -0.35 -10.15
C GLY A 242 15.95 -0.12 -9.19
N ARG A 243 17.20 -0.28 -9.64
CA ARG A 243 18.37 -0.01 -8.79
C ARG A 243 18.55 1.47 -8.48
N PRO A 244 18.52 2.42 -9.45
CA PRO A 244 18.54 3.86 -9.17
C PRO A 244 17.45 4.31 -8.19
N ALA A 245 16.22 3.80 -8.32
CA ALA A 245 15.12 4.09 -7.41
C ALA A 245 15.43 3.68 -5.97
N LEU A 246 15.96 2.47 -5.78
CA LEU A 246 16.35 1.96 -4.47
C LEU A 246 17.49 2.76 -3.85
N GLU A 247 18.50 3.08 -4.64
CA GLU A 247 19.65 3.87 -4.20
C GLU A 247 19.22 5.26 -3.72
N PHE A 248 18.34 5.93 -4.49
CA PHE A 248 17.76 7.20 -4.09
C PHE A 248 16.96 7.07 -2.77
N ALA A 249 16.04 6.11 -2.67
CA ALA A 249 15.21 5.95 -1.47
C ALA A 249 16.06 5.68 -0.21
N ARG A 250 17.10 4.86 -0.32
CA ARG A 250 18.05 4.60 0.77
C ARG A 250 18.85 5.84 1.14
N ALA A 251 19.36 6.59 0.16
CA ALA A 251 20.08 7.84 0.40
C ALA A 251 19.20 8.86 1.11
N ALA A 252 17.98 9.09 0.61
CA ALA A 252 17.04 10.02 1.21
C ALA A 252 16.64 9.62 2.65
N SER A 253 16.46 8.33 2.91
CA SER A 253 16.13 7.83 4.26
C SER A 253 17.27 7.93 5.26
N SER A 254 18.52 7.95 4.78
CA SER A 254 19.71 8.04 5.64
C SER A 254 20.01 9.47 6.07
N THR A 255 19.34 10.46 5.49
CA THR A 255 19.54 11.85 5.84
C THR A 255 18.86 12.14 7.16
N SER A 256 19.63 12.19 8.24
CA SER A 256 19.22 12.75 9.52
C SER A 256 19.12 14.27 9.35
N GLY A 257 18.02 14.73 8.75
CA GLY A 257 17.71 16.15 8.70
C GLY A 257 17.48 16.64 10.12
N ALA A 258 18.42 17.41 10.64
CA ALA A 258 18.07 18.35 11.69
C ALA A 258 17.03 19.30 11.07
N LEU A 259 15.76 18.94 11.17
CA LEU A 259 14.70 19.95 11.09
C LEU A 259 15.02 20.88 12.23
N GLY A 260 15.55 22.07 11.92
CA GLY A 260 15.82 23.11 12.88
C GLY A 260 14.51 23.66 13.43
N PHE A 261 13.73 22.82 14.07
CA PHE A 261 12.72 23.25 15.02
C PHE A 261 13.43 23.34 16.38
N ALA A 262 13.95 24.53 16.67
CA ALA A 262 14.20 24.89 18.05
C ALA A 262 12.88 24.76 18.82
N PRO A 263 12.92 24.28 20.07
CA PRO A 263 11.73 24.11 20.91
C PRO A 263 10.99 25.43 21.15
#